data_2379c7f0f8b5e734b00d2a7ad3570270
#
_entry.id   2379c7f0f8b5e734b00d2a7ad3570270
#
_cell.length_a   1.000
_cell.length_b   1.000
_cell.length_c   1.000
_cell.angle_alpha   90.00
_cell.angle_beta   90.00
_cell.angle_gamma   90.00
#
_symmetry.space_group_name_H-M   'P 1'
#
loop_
_entity.id
_entity.type
_entity.pdbx_description
1 polymer ?
#
loop_
_entity_poly.entity_id
_entity_poly.type
_entity_poly.pdbx_seq_one_letter_code
_entity_poly.pdbx_strand_id
1 'polypeptide(L)'
;DGLWGPSVDLRWSANLKTLALIDPSLHGELVSAGSARGTQARPDIKAEASVRNFGYGGLTAGSIEADLDIDLGDQRDSRVDVQASGMLAGGLQFEAMRLHAKGRVADHDLKLTATSQGDPQRKLAGFKATIAASGRADLAARSWVGTLDEATFAFPDGGATLVQPAALELGPALMKSAPACLAADDA
;
A
#
# COMPACT_ATOMS: atom_id res chain seq x y z
N ASP A 1 11.97 24.08 2.71
CA ASP A 1 12.18 25.03 3.82
C ASP A 1 11.40 24.55 5.04
N GLY A 2 11.94 24.77 6.25
CA GLY A 2 11.22 24.47 7.45
C GLY A 2 12.09 24.20 8.66
N LEU A 3 11.44 23.94 9.80
CA LEU A 3 12.07 23.62 11.08
C LEU A 3 11.95 22.12 11.34
N TRP A 4 13.06 21.50 11.76
CA TRP A 4 13.10 20.14 12.24
C TRP A 4 13.67 20.13 13.68
N GLY A 5 12.83 19.73 14.63
CA GLY A 5 13.16 19.71 16.05
C GLY A 5 12.00 19.09 16.83
N PRO A 6 11.81 19.42 18.13
CA PRO A 6 10.66 18.96 18.90
C PRO A 6 9.31 19.31 18.24
N SER A 7 9.26 20.44 17.52
CA SER A 7 8.18 20.81 16.60
C SER A 7 8.70 20.73 15.16
N VAL A 8 7.85 20.26 14.26
CA VAL A 8 8.08 20.13 12.83
C VAL A 8 7.19 21.14 12.11
N ASP A 9 7.76 21.97 11.26
CA ASP A 9 7.05 22.72 10.22
C ASP A 9 7.94 22.68 8.97
N LEU A 10 7.71 21.67 8.14
CA LEU A 10 8.51 21.39 6.96
C LEU A 10 7.64 21.44 5.72
N ARG A 11 8.16 22.05 4.66
CA ARG A 11 7.63 21.94 3.29
C ARG A 11 8.73 21.47 2.36
N TRP A 12 8.40 20.59 1.44
CA TRP A 12 9.35 20.11 0.46
C TRP A 12 8.76 20.09 -0.95
N SER A 13 9.67 20.21 -1.91
CA SER A 13 9.45 19.85 -3.30
C SER A 13 10.73 19.17 -3.77
N ALA A 14 10.62 17.97 -4.23
CA ALA A 14 11.74 17.13 -4.67
C ALA A 14 11.51 16.66 -6.11
N ASN A 15 12.57 16.68 -6.90
CA ASN A 15 12.62 16.10 -8.24
C ASN A 15 13.93 15.33 -8.37
N LEU A 16 13.88 14.04 -8.16
CA LEU A 16 15.02 13.14 -8.23
C LEU A 16 15.00 12.41 -9.57
N LYS A 17 16.00 12.61 -10.38
CA LYS A 17 16.19 11.90 -11.66
C LYS A 17 16.63 10.46 -11.49
N THR A 18 17.05 10.09 -10.29
CA THR A 18 17.35 8.71 -9.91
C THR A 18 17.13 8.50 -8.43
N LEU A 19 16.42 7.44 -8.10
CA LEU A 19 16.22 7.01 -6.71
C LEU A 19 17.49 6.40 -6.09
N ALA A 20 18.48 6.05 -6.89
CA ALA A 20 19.79 5.58 -6.44
C ALA A 20 20.54 6.59 -5.55
N LEU A 21 20.13 7.87 -5.57
CA LEU A 21 20.64 8.88 -4.63
C LEU A 21 20.16 8.67 -3.20
N ILE A 22 19.02 7.97 -3.01
CA ILE A 22 18.48 7.62 -1.70
C ILE A 22 19.06 6.29 -1.25
N ASP A 23 19.01 5.28 -2.12
CA ASP A 23 19.55 3.94 -1.89
C ASP A 23 20.03 3.36 -3.24
N PRO A 24 21.29 2.87 -3.34
CA PRO A 24 21.83 2.33 -4.59
C PRO A 24 21.04 1.16 -5.19
N SER A 25 20.23 0.45 -4.40
CA SER A 25 19.38 -0.65 -4.86
C SER A 25 18.06 -0.18 -5.49
N LEU A 26 17.72 1.10 -5.33
CA LEU A 26 16.50 1.69 -5.89
C LEU A 26 16.76 2.23 -7.30
N HIS A 27 15.83 1.97 -8.19
CA HIS A 27 15.79 2.53 -9.55
C HIS A 27 14.51 3.35 -9.75
N GLY A 28 14.57 4.32 -10.64
CA GLY A 28 13.43 5.14 -11.02
C GLY A 28 13.63 6.63 -10.77
N GLU A 29 12.62 7.40 -11.12
CA GLU A 29 12.54 8.84 -10.95
C GLU A 29 11.44 9.17 -9.94
N LEU A 30 11.67 10.19 -9.10
CA LEU A 30 10.67 10.63 -8.10
C LEU A 30 10.41 12.13 -8.25
N VAL A 31 9.15 12.49 -8.32
CA VAL A 31 8.66 13.84 -8.06
C VAL A 31 7.79 13.79 -6.83
N SER A 32 8.04 14.66 -5.84
CA SER A 32 7.25 14.72 -4.62
C SER A 32 7.16 16.14 -4.11
N ALA A 33 5.99 16.50 -3.60
CA ALA A 33 5.77 17.73 -2.88
C ALA A 33 4.93 17.46 -1.64
N GLY A 34 5.13 18.25 -0.58
CA GLY A 34 4.35 18.04 0.63
C GLY A 34 4.68 18.98 1.76
N SER A 35 4.02 18.73 2.88
CA SER A 35 4.28 19.41 4.16
C SER A 35 4.12 18.44 5.33
N ALA A 36 4.88 18.70 6.39
CA ALA A 36 4.73 18.02 7.67
C ALA A 36 4.68 19.07 8.77
N ARG A 37 3.71 18.96 9.68
CA ARG A 37 3.52 19.88 10.80
C ARG A 37 3.19 19.14 12.07
N GLY A 38 3.46 19.77 13.22
CA GLY A 38 3.14 19.22 14.55
C GLY A 38 4.37 18.85 15.33
N THR A 39 4.35 17.74 16.08
CA THR A 39 5.51 17.25 16.81
C THR A 39 6.24 16.17 16.02
N GLN A 40 7.53 15.97 16.29
CA GLN A 40 8.31 14.91 15.64
C GLN A 40 7.70 13.50 15.85
N ALA A 41 7.10 13.26 17.02
CA ALA A 41 6.47 11.97 17.32
C ALA A 41 5.08 11.81 16.67
N ARG A 42 4.39 12.91 16.36
CA ARG A 42 3.01 12.92 15.85
C ARG A 42 2.82 14.03 14.82
N PRO A 43 3.48 13.94 13.66
CA PRO A 43 3.29 14.91 12.60
C PRO A 43 1.95 14.72 11.87
N ASP A 44 1.43 15.83 11.38
CA ASP A 44 0.40 15.90 10.33
C ASP A 44 1.14 16.03 8.99
N ILE A 45 0.96 15.08 8.09
CA ILE A 45 1.68 14.98 6.83
C ILE A 45 0.70 15.06 5.67
N LYS A 46 0.96 15.97 4.73
CA LYS A 46 0.29 16.02 3.43
C LYS A 46 1.34 15.91 2.35
N ALA A 47 1.20 14.95 1.45
CA ALA A 47 2.18 14.73 0.40
C ALA A 47 1.57 14.12 -0.85
N GLU A 48 2.07 14.57 -1.99
CA GLU A 48 1.88 13.94 -3.28
C GLU A 48 3.21 13.41 -3.77
N ALA A 49 3.21 12.22 -4.37
CA ALA A 49 4.39 11.62 -4.95
C ALA A 49 4.06 10.89 -6.25
N SER A 50 4.96 11.01 -7.22
CA SER A 50 4.91 10.26 -8.47
C SER A 50 6.28 9.63 -8.71
N VAL A 51 6.31 8.30 -8.88
CA VAL A 51 7.52 7.54 -9.22
C VAL A 51 7.33 6.92 -10.60
N ARG A 52 8.36 6.99 -11.43
CA ARG A 52 8.40 6.35 -12.75
C ARG A 52 9.54 5.36 -12.84
N ASN A 53 9.30 4.27 -13.57
CA ASN A 53 10.30 3.21 -13.81
C ASN A 53 10.91 2.70 -12.50
N PHE A 54 10.06 2.48 -11.50
CA PHE A 54 10.48 1.98 -10.20
C PHE A 54 11.07 0.58 -10.29
N GLY A 55 12.14 0.32 -9.54
CA GLY A 55 12.72 -1.01 -9.38
C GLY A 55 13.40 -1.17 -8.03
N TYR A 56 13.15 -2.30 -7.37
CA TYR A 56 13.78 -2.71 -6.12
C TYR A 56 13.62 -4.21 -5.89
N GLY A 57 14.73 -4.95 -5.71
CA GLY A 57 14.70 -6.34 -5.24
C GLY A 57 13.85 -7.31 -6.08
N GLY A 58 13.74 -7.09 -7.40
CA GLY A 58 12.88 -7.90 -8.30
C GLY A 58 11.42 -7.42 -8.39
N LEU A 59 11.05 -6.40 -7.64
CA LEU A 59 9.82 -5.63 -7.82
C LEU A 59 10.07 -4.51 -8.82
N THR A 60 9.23 -4.37 -9.83
CA THR A 60 9.24 -3.22 -10.75
C THR A 60 7.86 -2.64 -10.91
N ALA A 61 7.78 -1.34 -11.25
CA ALA A 61 6.53 -0.69 -11.63
C ALA A 61 6.81 0.38 -12.69
N GLY A 62 5.95 0.49 -13.68
CA GLY A 62 6.01 1.55 -14.69
C GLY A 62 5.72 2.92 -14.08
N SER A 63 4.67 3.02 -13.28
CA SER A 63 4.37 4.21 -12.47
C SER A 63 3.79 3.86 -11.12
N ILE A 64 4.06 4.72 -10.14
CA ILE A 64 3.41 4.73 -8.82
C ILE A 64 3.02 6.17 -8.53
N GLU A 65 1.77 6.39 -8.14
CA GLU A 65 1.25 7.68 -7.69
C GLU A 65 0.69 7.51 -6.29
N ALA A 66 0.98 8.48 -5.42
CA ALA A 66 0.54 8.47 -4.03
C ALA A 66 0.03 9.86 -3.63
N ASP A 67 -1.13 9.88 -2.96
CA ASP A 67 -1.72 11.03 -2.27
C ASP A 67 -1.88 10.66 -0.81
N LEU A 68 -1.26 11.42 0.07
CA LEU A 68 -1.16 11.16 1.50
C LEU A 68 -1.67 12.36 2.29
N ASP A 69 -2.65 12.13 3.15
CA ASP A 69 -3.13 13.06 4.17
C ASP A 69 -3.20 12.34 5.50
N ILE A 70 -2.10 12.36 6.28
CA ILE A 70 -1.88 11.47 7.43
C ILE A 70 -1.76 12.31 8.71
N ASP A 71 -2.62 12.05 9.68
CA ASP A 71 -2.53 12.57 11.05
C ASP A 71 -2.05 11.48 12.00
N LEU A 72 -0.74 11.48 12.32
CA LEU A 72 -0.17 10.58 13.32
C LEU A 72 -0.49 11.02 14.76
N GLY A 73 -1.12 12.19 14.94
CA GLY A 73 -1.68 12.65 16.21
C GLY A 73 -2.98 11.96 16.60
N ASP A 74 -3.59 11.24 15.66
CA ASP A 74 -4.85 10.49 15.81
C ASP A 74 -6.05 11.38 16.21
N GLN A 75 -6.01 12.66 15.80
CA GLN A 75 -7.07 13.64 16.10
C GLN A 75 -8.12 13.71 14.99
N ARG A 76 -7.75 13.33 13.78
CA ARG A 76 -8.64 13.30 12.59
C ARG A 76 -8.37 12.04 11.75
N ASP A 77 -9.28 11.76 10.85
CA ASP A 77 -9.09 10.68 9.88
C ASP A 77 -7.92 11.02 8.95
N SER A 78 -7.10 10.02 8.72
CA SER A 78 -6.06 10.00 7.69
C SER A 78 -6.62 9.42 6.40
N ARG A 79 -5.99 9.74 5.27
CA ARG A 79 -6.25 9.15 3.97
C ARG A 79 -4.94 8.85 3.24
N VAL A 80 -4.88 7.67 2.65
CA VAL A 80 -3.79 7.23 1.81
C VAL A 80 -4.38 6.64 0.53
N ASP A 81 -4.03 7.20 -0.61
CA ASP A 81 -4.37 6.69 -1.92
C ASP A 81 -3.08 6.40 -2.69
N VAL A 82 -2.86 5.14 -3.06
CA VAL A 82 -1.72 4.73 -3.87
C VAL A 82 -2.21 3.98 -5.09
N GLN A 83 -1.71 4.35 -6.25
CA GLN A 83 -1.97 3.67 -7.51
C GLN A 83 -0.64 3.25 -8.14
N ALA A 84 -0.57 2.03 -8.63
CA ALA A 84 0.58 1.55 -9.38
C ALA A 84 0.13 0.90 -10.69
N SER A 85 0.92 1.07 -11.74
CA SER A 85 0.67 0.45 -13.05
C SER A 85 1.92 -0.22 -13.60
N GLY A 86 1.70 -1.25 -14.44
CA GLY A 86 2.79 -2.00 -15.06
C GLY A 86 3.72 -2.64 -14.04
N MET A 87 3.18 -3.28 -13.00
CA MET A 87 3.94 -3.81 -11.88
C MET A 87 4.30 -5.28 -12.12
N LEU A 88 5.54 -5.64 -11.83
CA LEU A 88 6.01 -7.03 -11.74
C LEU A 88 6.40 -7.31 -10.31
N ALA A 89 5.77 -8.30 -9.69
CA ALA A 89 6.05 -8.70 -8.31
C ALA A 89 5.93 -10.22 -8.17
N GLY A 90 6.94 -10.89 -7.62
CA GLY A 90 6.94 -12.34 -7.44
C GLY A 90 6.72 -13.14 -8.74
N GLY A 91 7.09 -12.57 -9.88
CA GLY A 91 6.86 -13.17 -11.20
C GLY A 91 5.44 -13.00 -11.75
N LEU A 92 4.54 -12.31 -11.04
CA LEU A 92 3.21 -11.95 -11.50
C LEU A 92 3.22 -10.53 -12.08
N GLN A 93 2.55 -10.36 -13.21
CA GLN A 93 2.42 -9.08 -13.89
C GLN A 93 1.04 -8.47 -13.58
N PHE A 94 1.04 -7.28 -12.98
CA PHE A 94 -0.15 -6.52 -12.67
C PHE A 94 -0.25 -5.32 -13.62
N GLU A 95 -1.40 -5.16 -14.23
CA GLU A 95 -1.73 -3.99 -15.05
C GLU A 95 -1.96 -2.77 -14.17
N ALA A 96 -2.74 -2.95 -13.11
CA ALA A 96 -3.08 -1.91 -12.16
C ALA A 96 -3.22 -2.48 -10.74
N MET A 97 -2.74 -1.70 -9.79
CA MET A 97 -2.98 -1.91 -8.35
C MET A 97 -3.41 -0.59 -7.73
N ARG A 98 -4.36 -0.64 -6.80
CA ARG A 98 -4.79 0.52 -6.02
C ARG A 98 -4.91 0.12 -4.56
N LEU A 99 -4.29 0.92 -3.71
CA LEU A 99 -4.46 0.85 -2.26
C LEU A 99 -5.16 2.12 -1.81
N HIS A 100 -6.25 1.97 -1.09
CA HIS A 100 -6.93 3.03 -0.38
C HIS A 100 -6.94 2.70 1.10
N ALA A 101 -6.51 3.64 1.93
CA ALA A 101 -6.63 3.54 3.38
C ALA A 101 -7.31 4.78 3.91
N LYS A 102 -8.21 4.62 4.90
CA LYS A 102 -8.93 5.72 5.55
C LYS A 102 -9.20 5.39 7.00
N GLY A 103 -9.12 6.41 7.85
CA GLY A 103 -9.40 6.32 9.28
C GLY A 103 -8.24 6.82 10.13
N ARG A 104 -8.23 6.43 11.38
CA ARG A 104 -7.19 6.81 12.36
C ARG A 104 -6.17 5.71 12.52
N VAL A 105 -5.04 6.02 13.15
CA VAL A 105 -4.04 4.99 13.49
C VAL A 105 -4.65 3.88 14.34
N ALA A 106 -5.54 4.25 15.27
CA ALA A 106 -6.23 3.33 16.17
C ALA A 106 -7.41 2.58 15.56
N ASP A 107 -7.94 3.04 14.40
CA ASP A 107 -9.10 2.45 13.74
C ASP A 107 -9.16 2.92 12.28
N HIS A 108 -8.85 2.03 11.34
CA HIS A 108 -8.81 2.35 9.93
C HIS A 108 -9.19 1.18 9.04
N ASP A 109 -9.67 1.52 7.86
CA ASP A 109 -10.00 0.61 6.77
C ASP A 109 -8.92 0.65 5.70
N LEU A 110 -8.63 -0.50 5.12
CA LEU A 110 -7.73 -0.72 4.01
C LEU A 110 -8.48 -1.40 2.88
N LYS A 111 -8.31 -0.94 1.65
CA LYS A 111 -8.83 -1.61 0.46
C LYS A 111 -7.76 -1.67 -0.61
N LEU A 112 -7.42 -2.89 -1.02
CA LEU A 112 -6.51 -3.17 -2.12
C LEU A 112 -7.31 -3.77 -3.28
N THR A 113 -7.11 -3.22 -4.48
CA THR A 113 -7.59 -3.84 -5.73
C THR A 113 -6.40 -4.08 -6.65
N ALA A 114 -6.39 -5.21 -7.34
CA ALA A 114 -5.35 -5.56 -8.29
C ALA A 114 -5.97 -6.19 -9.54
N THR A 115 -5.40 -5.88 -10.70
CA THR A 115 -5.77 -6.48 -11.98
C THR A 115 -4.52 -7.02 -12.65
N SER A 116 -4.55 -8.29 -13.06
CA SER A 116 -3.50 -8.94 -13.82
C SER A 116 -4.07 -9.43 -15.14
N GLN A 117 -3.33 -9.24 -16.23
CA GLN A 117 -3.71 -9.81 -17.55
C GLN A 117 -3.32 -11.29 -17.68
N GLY A 118 -2.58 -11.81 -16.70
CA GLY A 118 -1.99 -13.12 -16.79
C GLY A 118 -0.71 -13.14 -17.64
N ASP A 119 -0.18 -14.34 -17.84
CA ASP A 119 0.99 -14.58 -18.69
C ASP A 119 0.73 -15.84 -19.55
N PRO A 120 0.40 -15.67 -20.85
CA PRO A 120 0.15 -16.80 -21.73
C PRO A 120 1.36 -17.75 -21.88
N GLN A 121 2.60 -17.23 -21.78
CA GLN A 121 3.80 -18.04 -21.88
C GLN A 121 3.98 -18.96 -20.67
N ARG A 122 3.56 -18.48 -19.50
CA ARG A 122 3.57 -19.25 -18.24
C ARG A 122 2.26 -19.99 -17.98
N LYS A 123 1.28 -19.88 -18.89
CA LYS A 123 -0.08 -20.44 -18.74
C LYS A 123 -0.78 -19.92 -17.47
N LEU A 124 -0.51 -18.68 -17.08
CA LEU A 124 -1.17 -18.02 -15.98
C LEU A 124 -2.37 -17.23 -16.50
N ALA A 125 -3.54 -17.50 -15.96
CA ALA A 125 -4.74 -16.73 -16.26
C ALA A 125 -4.65 -15.32 -15.66
N GLY A 126 -5.26 -14.35 -16.33
CA GLY A 126 -5.50 -13.05 -15.74
C GLY A 126 -6.48 -13.15 -14.57
N PHE A 127 -6.42 -12.20 -13.65
CA PHE A 127 -7.34 -12.16 -12.52
C PHE A 127 -7.60 -10.72 -12.07
N LYS A 128 -8.70 -10.55 -11.36
CA LYS A 128 -8.98 -9.36 -10.56
C LYS A 128 -9.06 -9.79 -9.10
N ALA A 129 -8.44 -9.01 -8.22
CA ALA A 129 -8.49 -9.23 -6.78
C ALA A 129 -9.00 -7.98 -6.07
N THR A 130 -9.83 -8.17 -5.07
CA THR A 130 -10.23 -7.15 -4.10
C THR A 130 -9.98 -7.70 -2.71
N ILE A 131 -9.27 -6.94 -1.88
CA ILE A 131 -8.99 -7.28 -0.49
C ILE A 131 -9.38 -6.07 0.35
N ALA A 132 -10.20 -6.28 1.37
CA ALA A 132 -10.51 -5.26 2.37
C ALA A 132 -10.18 -5.77 3.76
N ALA A 133 -9.65 -4.88 4.58
CA ALA A 133 -9.28 -5.17 5.95
C ALA A 133 -9.53 -3.94 6.83
N SER A 134 -9.89 -4.16 8.08
CA SER A 134 -10.06 -3.13 9.09
C SER A 134 -9.21 -3.44 10.32
N GLY A 135 -8.67 -2.41 10.98
CA GLY A 135 -7.82 -2.67 12.13
C GLY A 135 -7.14 -1.45 12.71
N ARG A 136 -6.14 -1.70 13.52
CA ARG A 136 -5.34 -0.68 14.21
C ARG A 136 -3.85 -0.93 14.02
N ALA A 137 -3.09 0.14 13.92
CA ALA A 137 -1.63 0.10 13.89
C ALA A 137 -1.04 0.53 15.24
N ASP A 138 0.01 -0.15 15.67
CA ASP A 138 0.90 0.30 16.72
C ASP A 138 2.22 0.73 16.07
N LEU A 139 2.42 2.03 15.97
CA LEU A 139 3.59 2.61 15.29
C LEU A 139 4.89 2.34 16.07
N ALA A 140 4.81 2.24 17.40
CA ALA A 140 5.98 1.97 18.26
C ALA A 140 6.41 0.51 18.12
N ALA A 141 5.46 -0.42 18.15
CA ALA A 141 5.70 -1.85 17.95
C ALA A 141 5.88 -2.22 16.48
N ARG A 142 5.61 -1.32 15.54
CA ARG A 142 5.57 -1.57 14.09
C ARG A 142 4.67 -2.76 13.77
N SER A 143 3.52 -2.83 14.41
CA SER A 143 2.58 -3.92 14.25
C SER A 143 1.21 -3.41 13.83
N TRP A 144 0.46 -4.29 13.19
CA TRP A 144 -0.93 -4.06 12.81
C TRP A 144 -1.77 -5.26 13.23
N VAL A 145 -2.92 -5.00 13.84
CA VAL A 145 -3.87 -6.03 14.28
C VAL A 145 -5.25 -5.65 13.77
N GLY A 146 -5.93 -6.59 13.14
CA GLY A 146 -7.24 -6.33 12.58
C GLY A 146 -7.89 -7.57 11.99
N THR A 147 -8.76 -7.34 11.05
CA THR A 147 -9.56 -8.35 10.37
C THR A 147 -9.41 -8.21 8.87
N LEU A 148 -9.24 -9.31 8.17
CA LEU A 148 -9.47 -9.43 6.75
C LEU A 148 -10.98 -9.56 6.56
N ASP A 149 -11.63 -8.50 6.10
CA ASP A 149 -13.08 -8.41 6.01
C ASP A 149 -13.60 -8.99 4.70
N GLU A 150 -12.86 -8.80 3.62
CA GLU A 150 -13.18 -9.26 2.27
C GLU A 150 -11.91 -9.73 1.57
N ALA A 151 -11.98 -10.84 0.84
CA ALA A 151 -11.03 -11.21 -0.18
C ALA A 151 -11.78 -11.91 -1.31
N THR A 152 -11.74 -11.30 -2.49
CA THR A 152 -12.38 -11.82 -3.69
C THR A 152 -11.35 -11.91 -4.79
N PHE A 153 -11.31 -13.05 -5.47
CA PHE A 153 -10.48 -13.30 -6.63
C PHE A 153 -11.38 -13.75 -7.78
N ALA A 154 -11.35 -13.03 -8.89
CA ALA A 154 -12.11 -13.38 -10.10
C ALA A 154 -11.13 -13.77 -11.20
N PHE A 155 -11.29 -14.97 -11.74
CA PHE A 155 -10.56 -15.53 -12.87
C PHE A 155 -11.51 -15.70 -14.06
N PRO A 156 -11.01 -15.90 -15.29
CA PRO A 156 -11.86 -16.14 -16.46
C PRO A 156 -12.82 -17.33 -16.30
N ASP A 157 -12.39 -18.36 -15.57
CA ASP A 157 -13.10 -19.64 -15.45
C ASP A 157 -13.65 -19.85 -14.02
N GLY A 158 -13.93 -18.80 -13.28
CA GLY A 158 -14.48 -18.91 -11.93
C GLY A 158 -13.87 -17.88 -10.97
N GLY A 159 -14.08 -18.10 -9.66
CA GLY A 159 -13.60 -17.18 -8.65
C GLY A 159 -13.39 -17.86 -7.30
N ALA A 160 -12.95 -17.06 -6.34
CA ALA A 160 -12.88 -17.47 -4.95
C ALA A 160 -13.19 -16.26 -4.06
N THR A 161 -14.03 -16.47 -3.07
CA THR A 161 -14.45 -15.41 -2.15
C THR A 161 -14.27 -15.86 -0.71
N LEU A 162 -13.79 -14.95 0.15
CA LEU A 162 -13.65 -15.20 1.59
C LEU A 162 -15.03 -15.48 2.20
N VAL A 163 -15.17 -16.64 2.84
CA VAL A 163 -16.45 -17.10 3.41
C VAL A 163 -16.83 -16.30 4.63
N GLN A 164 -15.86 -15.97 5.47
CA GLN A 164 -16.05 -15.19 6.70
C GLN A 164 -14.80 -14.39 7.02
N PRO A 165 -14.95 -13.24 7.70
CA PRO A 165 -13.81 -12.45 8.14
C PRO A 165 -12.80 -13.25 8.96
N ALA A 166 -11.51 -12.97 8.80
CA ALA A 166 -10.43 -13.67 9.46
C ALA A 166 -9.52 -12.69 10.21
N ALA A 167 -9.21 -12.99 11.47
CA ALA A 167 -8.27 -12.17 12.23
C ALA A 167 -6.87 -12.22 11.60
N LEU A 168 -6.20 -11.07 11.57
CA LEU A 168 -4.88 -10.88 10.99
C LEU A 168 -4.00 -10.04 11.92
N GLU A 169 -2.80 -10.51 12.17
CA GLU A 169 -1.76 -9.79 12.91
C GLU A 169 -0.49 -9.73 12.07
N LEU A 170 0.00 -8.52 11.83
CA LEU A 170 1.22 -8.25 11.09
C LEU A 170 2.25 -7.57 12.01
N GLY A 171 3.47 -8.03 11.99
CA GLY A 171 4.59 -7.47 12.74
C GLY A 171 5.89 -7.57 11.93
N PRO A 172 7.00 -7.01 12.43
CA PRO A 172 8.27 -6.91 11.68
C PRO A 172 8.84 -8.25 11.21
N ALA A 173 8.57 -9.32 11.95
CA ALA A 173 9.07 -10.67 11.66
C ALA A 173 7.97 -11.74 11.76
N LEU A 174 6.69 -11.33 11.81
CA LEU A 174 5.58 -12.20 12.09
C LEU A 174 4.36 -11.80 11.28
N MET A 175 3.79 -12.76 10.61
CA MET A 175 2.44 -12.68 10.08
C MET A 175 1.65 -13.85 10.63
N LYS A 176 0.56 -13.55 11.34
CA LYS A 176 -0.40 -14.55 11.82
C LYS A 176 -1.75 -14.27 11.22
N SER A 177 -2.45 -15.31 10.79
CA SER A 177 -3.85 -15.24 10.42
C SER A 177 -4.62 -16.34 11.15
N ALA A 178 -5.86 -16.06 11.52
CA ALA A 178 -6.81 -17.13 11.81
C ALA A 178 -7.03 -17.96 10.52
N PRO A 179 -7.52 -19.20 10.63
CA PRO A 179 -7.91 -19.98 9.46
C PRO A 179 -8.89 -19.16 8.59
N ALA A 180 -8.53 -18.93 7.34
CA ALA A 180 -9.36 -18.27 6.36
C ALA A 180 -9.85 -19.32 5.34
N CYS A 181 -11.16 -19.38 5.13
CA CYS A 181 -11.76 -20.26 4.13
C CYS A 181 -12.18 -19.44 2.91
N LEU A 182 -11.80 -19.89 1.72
CA LEU A 182 -12.28 -19.35 0.46
C LEU A 182 -13.29 -20.34 -0.12
N ALA A 183 -14.47 -19.85 -0.51
CA ALA A 183 -15.40 -20.60 -1.36
C ALA A 183 -15.02 -20.38 -2.81
N ALA A 184 -14.94 -21.44 -3.58
CA ALA A 184 -14.84 -21.34 -5.03
C ALA A 184 -16.21 -21.00 -5.62
N ASP A 185 -16.25 -20.05 -6.52
CA ASP A 185 -17.42 -19.74 -7.33
C ASP A 185 -17.23 -20.46 -8.69
N ASP A 186 -18.08 -21.44 -8.96
CA ASP A 186 -18.13 -22.12 -10.26
C ASP A 186 -18.66 -21.16 -11.33
N ALA A 187 -18.06 -21.16 -12.51
CA ALA A 187 -18.47 -20.34 -13.66
C ALA A 187 -19.74 -20.87 -14.34
#